data_9ab934e4b193f35e4fb15cd5d8d4ae0d
#
_entry.id   9ab934e4b193f35e4fb15cd5d8d4ae0d
#
_cell.length_a   1.000
_cell.length_b   1.000
_cell.length_c   1.000
_cell.angle_alpha   90.00
_cell.angle_beta   90.00
_cell.angle_gamma   90.00
#
_symmetry.space_group_name_H-M   'P 1'
#
loop_
_entity.id
_entity.type
_entity.pdbx_description
1 polymer ?
#
loop_
_entity_poly.entity_id
_entity_poly.type
_entity_poly.pdbx_seq_one_letter_code
_entity_poly.pdbx_strand_id
1 'polypeptide(L)'
;MTTDKRLEREVEHGRFLVEHGAGEIWNWTTPAGKIRFQRRVEMLTSDLPDNANVLELGCGTGLFTYEFVKKPIKLTAIDISPDLLEEAKKIISSSNVSFKVENAYDMSFPDNSFDAVIGSSVLHHLDIEKALHEIYRVLKPGGIIRFTEPNMLNPQIALQKNIPWLKRKLGDSPDETAFFRSSMIHRLRNHDFTNISVTPFDFLHPAIPQTLLPLALPLTGLAEKIPLVKSIAGSLYISAIK
;
A
#
# COMPACT_ATOMS: atom_id res chain seq x y z
N MET A 1 14.24 9.16 -16.34
CA MET A 1 12.95 8.91 -17.00
C MET A 1 12.01 10.04 -16.62
N THR A 2 11.26 10.63 -17.54
CA THR A 2 10.38 11.75 -17.20
C THR A 2 9.18 11.24 -16.39
N THR A 3 8.71 12.03 -15.43
CA THR A 3 7.56 11.72 -14.58
C THR A 3 6.31 11.32 -15.40
N ASP A 4 6.09 12.00 -16.52
CA ASP A 4 4.94 11.77 -17.41
C ASP A 4 4.88 10.33 -17.96
N LYS A 5 5.99 9.78 -18.44
CA LYS A 5 6.05 8.40 -18.95
C LYS A 5 5.79 7.33 -17.88
N ARG A 6 6.10 7.61 -16.62
CA ARG A 6 5.77 6.72 -15.52
C ARG A 6 4.27 6.72 -15.24
N LEU A 7 3.67 7.91 -15.19
CA LEU A 7 2.23 8.05 -14.99
C LEU A 7 1.41 7.40 -16.11
N GLU A 8 1.81 7.60 -17.38
CA GLU A 8 1.18 6.93 -18.53
C GLU A 8 1.18 5.40 -18.37
N ARG A 9 2.32 4.82 -17.95
CA ARG A 9 2.41 3.37 -17.73
C ARG A 9 1.59 2.87 -16.55
N GLU A 10 1.46 3.64 -15.48
CA GLU A 10 0.60 3.27 -14.35
C GLU A 10 -0.88 3.29 -14.77
N VAL A 11 -1.30 4.24 -15.62
CA VAL A 11 -2.66 4.22 -16.21
C VAL A 11 -2.88 3.01 -17.11
N GLU A 12 -1.89 2.65 -17.96
CA GLU A 12 -1.95 1.44 -18.79
C GLU A 12 -1.98 0.17 -17.94
N HIS A 13 -1.18 0.12 -16.88
CA HIS A 13 -1.20 -0.99 -15.93
C HIS A 13 -2.55 -1.10 -15.21
N GLY A 14 -3.17 0.02 -14.87
CA GLY A 14 -4.53 0.06 -14.32
C GLY A 14 -5.56 -0.62 -15.23
N ARG A 15 -5.52 -0.38 -16.53
CA ARG A 15 -6.40 -1.07 -17.52
C ARG A 15 -6.14 -2.57 -17.54
N PHE A 16 -4.88 -2.97 -17.54
CA PHE A 16 -4.51 -4.39 -17.45
C PHE A 16 -5.10 -5.06 -16.19
N LEU A 17 -5.06 -4.39 -15.03
CA LEU A 17 -5.63 -4.90 -13.79
C LEU A 17 -7.15 -5.04 -13.83
N VAL A 18 -7.85 -4.12 -14.51
CA VAL A 18 -9.30 -4.22 -14.73
C VAL A 18 -9.64 -5.45 -15.58
N GLU A 19 -8.90 -5.69 -16.66
CA GLU A 19 -9.13 -6.81 -17.57
C GLU A 19 -8.85 -8.18 -16.95
N HIS A 20 -7.88 -8.28 -16.03
CA HIS A 20 -7.38 -9.55 -15.49
C HIS A 20 -7.76 -9.83 -14.03
N GLY A 21 -8.43 -8.89 -13.35
CA GLY A 21 -8.89 -9.05 -11.97
C GLY A 21 -7.77 -8.84 -10.93
N ALA A 22 -7.62 -7.62 -10.43
CA ALA A 22 -6.58 -7.24 -9.47
C ALA A 22 -6.51 -8.13 -8.21
N GLY A 23 -7.66 -8.53 -7.66
CA GLY A 23 -7.73 -9.38 -6.47
C GLY A 23 -7.15 -10.78 -6.66
N GLU A 24 -7.26 -11.32 -7.87
CA GLU A 24 -6.73 -12.64 -8.23
C GLU A 24 -5.23 -12.59 -8.49
N ILE A 25 -4.75 -11.56 -9.19
CA ILE A 25 -3.32 -11.35 -9.47
C ILE A 25 -2.51 -11.32 -8.17
N TRP A 26 -3.01 -10.63 -7.14
CA TRP A 26 -2.32 -10.52 -5.85
C TRP A 26 -2.68 -11.59 -4.84
N ASN A 27 -3.49 -12.60 -5.24
CA ASN A 27 -3.91 -13.73 -4.42
C ASN A 27 -4.62 -13.33 -3.10
N TRP A 28 -5.32 -12.19 -3.07
CA TRP A 28 -6.10 -11.77 -1.89
C TRP A 28 -7.32 -12.66 -1.64
N THR A 29 -7.77 -13.40 -2.65
CA THR A 29 -8.92 -14.30 -2.57
C THR A 29 -8.60 -15.65 -1.93
N THR A 30 -7.32 -16.05 -1.87
CA THR A 30 -6.89 -17.30 -1.23
C THR A 30 -7.10 -17.26 0.31
N PRO A 31 -7.23 -18.39 1.01
CA PRO A 31 -7.37 -18.41 2.47
C PRO A 31 -6.24 -17.69 3.20
N ALA A 32 -4.99 -17.91 2.81
CA ALA A 32 -3.83 -17.19 3.34
C ALA A 32 -3.85 -15.71 2.95
N GLY A 33 -4.24 -15.40 1.71
CA GLY A 33 -4.39 -14.04 1.21
C GLY A 33 -5.39 -13.22 2.02
N LYS A 34 -6.55 -13.79 2.34
CA LYS A 34 -7.56 -13.12 3.18
C LYS A 34 -7.05 -12.75 4.57
N ILE A 35 -6.27 -13.63 5.21
CA ILE A 35 -5.65 -13.35 6.51
C ILE A 35 -4.65 -12.19 6.39
N ARG A 36 -3.80 -12.22 5.36
CA ARG A 36 -2.83 -11.15 5.06
C ARG A 36 -3.51 -9.82 4.77
N PHE A 37 -4.58 -9.86 3.99
CA PHE A 37 -5.40 -8.70 3.64
C PHE A 37 -6.02 -8.06 4.89
N GLN A 38 -6.73 -8.85 5.71
CA GLN A 38 -7.37 -8.38 6.92
C GLN A 38 -6.35 -7.76 7.89
N ARG A 39 -5.20 -8.40 8.06
CA ARG A 39 -4.11 -7.86 8.87
C ARG A 39 -3.65 -6.47 8.41
N ARG A 40 -3.54 -6.25 7.08
CA ARG A 40 -3.19 -4.93 6.52
C ARG A 40 -4.26 -3.90 6.79
N VAL A 41 -5.52 -4.26 6.59
CA VAL A 41 -6.66 -3.38 6.92
C VAL A 41 -6.56 -2.91 8.37
N GLU A 42 -6.34 -3.81 9.31
CA GLU A 42 -6.20 -3.50 10.74
C GLU A 42 -4.99 -2.60 11.00
N MET A 43 -3.82 -2.91 10.43
CA MET A 43 -2.60 -2.11 10.61
C MET A 43 -2.74 -0.69 10.04
N LEU A 44 -3.42 -0.54 8.91
CA LEU A 44 -3.61 0.75 8.25
C LEU A 44 -4.63 1.63 8.96
N THR A 45 -5.65 1.02 9.60
CA THR A 45 -6.77 1.75 10.22
C THR A 45 -6.75 1.77 11.75
N SER A 46 -5.77 1.11 12.41
CA SER A 46 -5.69 1.10 13.88
C SER A 46 -5.61 2.52 14.43
N ASP A 47 -6.28 2.77 15.55
CA ASP A 47 -6.24 4.03 16.30
C ASP A 47 -6.50 5.31 15.48
N LEU A 48 -7.17 5.20 14.33
CA LEU A 48 -7.69 6.38 13.63
C LEU A 48 -8.86 6.94 14.44
N PRO A 49 -8.86 8.26 14.73
CA PRO A 49 -9.98 8.88 15.43
C PRO A 49 -11.28 8.79 14.63
N ASP A 50 -12.41 8.71 15.31
CA ASP A 50 -13.72 8.80 14.69
C ASP A 50 -13.85 10.13 13.93
N ASN A 51 -14.45 10.08 12.74
CA ASN A 51 -14.59 11.20 11.81
C ASN A 51 -13.27 11.81 11.29
N ALA A 52 -12.13 11.14 11.47
CA ALA A 52 -10.87 11.57 10.86
C ALA A 52 -11.02 11.70 9.33
N ASN A 53 -10.45 12.76 8.75
CA ASN A 53 -10.33 12.91 7.31
C ASN A 53 -9.12 12.09 6.85
N VAL A 54 -9.37 11.01 6.14
CA VAL A 54 -8.34 10.05 5.71
C VAL A 54 -8.21 10.08 4.19
N LEU A 55 -6.99 10.15 3.71
CA LEU A 55 -6.66 9.98 2.29
C LEU A 55 -6.14 8.55 2.08
N GLU A 56 -6.80 7.78 1.21
CA GLU A 56 -6.27 6.54 0.67
C GLU A 56 -5.56 6.83 -0.64
N LEU A 57 -4.26 6.57 -0.69
CA LEU A 57 -3.42 6.75 -1.86
C LEU A 57 -3.36 5.45 -2.67
N GLY A 58 -3.69 5.51 -3.98
CA GLY A 58 -3.66 4.35 -4.86
C GLY A 58 -4.71 3.30 -4.51
N CYS A 59 -5.98 3.70 -4.47
CA CYS A 59 -7.07 2.80 -4.05
C CYS A 59 -7.37 1.67 -5.05
N GLY A 60 -6.89 1.79 -6.29
CA GLY A 60 -7.11 0.80 -7.33
C GLY A 60 -8.60 0.51 -7.56
N THR A 61 -8.94 -0.78 -7.63
CA THR A 61 -10.33 -1.26 -7.76
C THR A 61 -11.14 -1.19 -6.46
N GLY A 62 -10.60 -0.54 -5.40
CA GLY A 62 -11.31 -0.32 -4.15
C GLY A 62 -11.29 -1.51 -3.17
N LEU A 63 -10.41 -2.49 -3.34
CA LEU A 63 -10.36 -3.66 -2.46
C LEU A 63 -10.16 -3.27 -0.98
N PHE A 64 -9.19 -2.41 -0.69
CA PHE A 64 -8.96 -1.90 0.66
C PHE A 64 -10.00 -0.87 1.06
N THR A 65 -10.38 0.02 0.15
CA THR A 65 -11.43 1.02 0.34
C THR A 65 -12.72 0.40 0.88
N TYR A 66 -13.12 -0.77 0.34
CA TYR A 66 -14.32 -1.51 0.78
C TYR A 66 -14.30 -1.87 2.27
N GLU A 67 -13.12 -2.15 2.82
CA GLU A 67 -12.96 -2.41 4.26
C GLU A 67 -12.84 -1.11 5.05
N PHE A 68 -12.16 -0.10 4.52
CA PHE A 68 -11.96 1.17 5.20
C PHE A 68 -13.26 1.95 5.41
N VAL A 69 -14.21 1.89 4.46
CA VAL A 69 -15.51 2.57 4.60
C VAL A 69 -16.40 2.01 5.73
N LYS A 70 -16.05 0.84 6.27
CA LYS A 70 -16.72 0.27 7.45
C LYS A 70 -16.26 0.91 8.76
N LYS A 71 -15.19 1.70 8.73
CA LYS A 71 -14.68 2.45 9.87
C LYS A 71 -15.37 3.81 9.97
N PRO A 72 -15.48 4.40 11.15
CA PRO A 72 -16.14 5.70 11.35
C PRO A 72 -15.23 6.87 10.92
N ILE A 73 -14.73 6.85 9.67
CA ILE A 73 -13.84 7.86 9.08
C ILE A 73 -14.49 8.52 7.87
N LYS A 74 -13.98 9.69 7.47
CA LYS A 74 -14.29 10.33 6.19
C LYS A 74 -13.16 10.03 5.23
N LEU A 75 -13.43 9.20 4.23
CA LEU A 75 -12.41 8.68 3.31
C LEU A 75 -12.43 9.44 1.98
N THR A 76 -11.27 9.90 1.55
CA THR A 76 -11.02 10.30 0.17
C THR A 76 -10.09 9.25 -0.44
N ALA A 77 -10.57 8.51 -1.43
CA ALA A 77 -9.82 7.47 -2.11
C ALA A 77 -9.37 7.99 -3.48
N ILE A 78 -8.06 7.96 -3.74
CA ILE A 78 -7.50 8.48 -4.99
C ILE A 78 -6.73 7.41 -5.75
N ASP A 79 -6.81 7.51 -7.08
CA ASP A 79 -5.99 6.75 -8.01
C ASP A 79 -5.71 7.59 -9.25
N ILE A 80 -4.61 7.30 -9.97
CA ILE A 80 -4.29 7.96 -11.24
C ILE A 80 -5.11 7.37 -12.41
N SER A 81 -5.60 6.14 -12.28
CA SER A 81 -6.36 5.43 -13.31
C SER A 81 -7.86 5.64 -13.14
N PRO A 82 -8.52 6.35 -14.08
CA PRO A 82 -9.97 6.48 -14.08
C PRO A 82 -10.69 5.11 -14.17
N ASP A 83 -10.11 4.18 -14.93
CA ASP A 83 -10.70 2.87 -15.18
C ASP A 83 -10.79 2.05 -13.86
N LEU A 84 -9.75 2.11 -13.00
CA LEU A 84 -9.76 1.47 -11.68
C LEU A 84 -10.81 2.11 -10.75
N LEU A 85 -10.90 3.44 -10.77
CA LEU A 85 -11.89 4.15 -9.95
C LEU A 85 -13.33 3.85 -10.35
N GLU A 86 -13.61 3.65 -11.65
CA GLU A 86 -14.95 3.23 -12.10
C GLU A 86 -15.30 1.83 -11.56
N GLU A 87 -14.34 0.90 -11.52
CA GLU A 87 -14.56 -0.41 -10.87
C GLU A 87 -14.81 -0.27 -9.37
N ALA A 88 -14.03 0.57 -8.68
CA ALA A 88 -14.22 0.82 -7.25
C ALA A 88 -15.63 1.38 -6.94
N LYS A 89 -16.11 2.33 -7.74
CA LYS A 89 -17.44 2.93 -7.59
C LYS A 89 -18.58 1.95 -7.82
N LYS A 90 -18.38 0.90 -8.66
CA LYS A 90 -19.42 -0.14 -8.88
C LYS A 90 -19.68 -0.98 -7.64
N ILE A 91 -18.64 -1.23 -6.83
CA ILE A 91 -18.72 -2.13 -5.67
C ILE A 91 -18.89 -1.39 -4.35
N ILE A 92 -18.59 -0.10 -4.30
CA ILE A 92 -18.62 0.69 -3.07
C ILE A 92 -19.66 1.80 -3.20
N SER A 93 -20.74 1.66 -2.43
CA SER A 93 -21.78 2.68 -2.27
C SER A 93 -21.85 3.07 -0.81
N SER A 94 -21.11 4.10 -0.41
CA SER A 94 -21.07 4.59 0.97
C SER A 94 -20.99 6.11 1.00
N SER A 95 -21.71 6.74 1.93
CA SER A 95 -21.74 8.20 2.06
C SER A 95 -20.47 8.79 2.69
N ASN A 96 -19.62 7.97 3.28
CA ASN A 96 -18.39 8.42 3.92
C ASN A 96 -17.13 8.30 3.04
N VAL A 97 -17.29 7.95 1.74
CA VAL A 97 -16.21 7.90 0.79
C VAL A 97 -16.42 8.81 -0.41
N SER A 98 -15.35 9.46 -0.87
CA SER A 98 -15.29 10.18 -2.15
C SER A 98 -14.13 9.62 -2.99
N PHE A 99 -14.39 9.35 -4.28
CA PHE A 99 -13.37 8.89 -5.23
C PHE A 99 -12.94 10.03 -6.13
N LYS A 100 -11.62 10.22 -6.30
CA LYS A 100 -11.06 11.24 -7.17
C LYS A 100 -9.89 10.71 -7.99
N VAL A 101 -9.84 11.11 -9.27
CA VAL A 101 -8.65 10.92 -10.09
C VAL A 101 -7.64 11.98 -9.70
N GLU A 102 -6.50 11.58 -9.16
CA GLU A 102 -5.47 12.50 -8.68
C GLU A 102 -4.07 11.96 -8.97
N ASN A 103 -3.16 12.87 -9.20
CA ASN A 103 -1.74 12.57 -9.31
C ASN A 103 -1.09 12.69 -7.93
N ALA A 104 -0.48 11.61 -7.43
CA ALA A 104 0.19 11.57 -6.14
C ALA A 104 1.38 12.55 -5.99
N TYR A 105 1.80 13.19 -7.10
CA TYR A 105 2.90 14.17 -7.11
C TYR A 105 2.44 15.62 -7.10
N ASP A 106 1.15 15.87 -7.31
CA ASP A 106 0.55 17.21 -7.40
C ASP A 106 -0.97 17.05 -7.17
N MET A 107 -1.35 16.86 -5.92
CA MET A 107 -2.74 16.64 -5.52
C MET A 107 -3.50 17.97 -5.41
N SER A 108 -4.74 18.00 -5.89
CA SER A 108 -5.59 19.20 -5.89
C SER A 108 -6.07 19.63 -4.49
N PHE A 109 -5.65 18.92 -3.43
CA PHE A 109 -6.05 19.21 -2.06
C PHE A 109 -5.24 20.38 -1.46
N PRO A 110 -5.86 21.21 -0.62
CA PRO A 110 -5.13 22.21 0.16
C PRO A 110 -4.11 21.60 1.12
N ASP A 111 -3.12 22.38 1.53
CA ASP A 111 -2.21 22.01 2.61
C ASP A 111 -2.98 21.67 3.89
N ASN A 112 -2.48 20.72 4.65
CA ASN A 112 -3.02 20.37 5.96
C ASN A 112 -4.51 19.96 5.93
N SER A 113 -4.92 19.15 4.93
CA SER A 113 -6.31 18.71 4.72
C SER A 113 -6.66 17.43 5.47
N PHE A 114 -5.69 16.52 5.64
CA PHE A 114 -5.94 15.15 6.12
C PHE A 114 -5.33 14.88 7.48
N ASP A 115 -6.04 14.13 8.31
CA ASP A 115 -5.58 13.63 9.60
C ASP A 115 -4.68 12.39 9.41
N ALA A 116 -4.91 11.63 8.34
CA ALA A 116 -4.08 10.48 7.97
C ALA A 116 -3.99 10.31 6.44
N VAL A 117 -2.84 9.79 5.97
CA VAL A 117 -2.66 9.26 4.62
C VAL A 117 -2.27 7.79 4.73
N ILE A 118 -3.06 6.93 4.09
CA ILE A 118 -2.89 5.48 4.16
C ILE A 118 -2.81 4.87 2.76
N GLY A 119 -2.18 3.70 2.65
CA GLY A 119 -2.15 2.96 1.39
C GLY A 119 -1.49 1.60 1.53
N SER A 120 -1.82 0.69 0.64
CA SER A 120 -1.22 -0.64 0.59
C SER A 120 -0.67 -0.90 -0.80
N SER A 121 0.62 -1.21 -0.87
CA SER A 121 1.28 -1.58 -2.13
C SER A 121 1.16 -0.50 -3.22
N VAL A 122 1.40 0.76 -2.87
CA VAL A 122 1.29 1.92 -3.76
C VAL A 122 2.60 2.70 -3.90
N LEU A 123 3.35 2.90 -2.81
CA LEU A 123 4.55 3.75 -2.85
C LEU A 123 5.63 3.22 -3.78
N HIS A 124 5.70 1.90 -3.96
CA HIS A 124 6.70 1.27 -4.81
C HIS A 124 6.45 1.46 -6.32
N HIS A 125 5.27 1.95 -6.71
CA HIS A 125 4.95 2.40 -8.05
C HIS A 125 5.37 3.85 -8.30
N LEU A 126 5.65 4.63 -7.25
CA LEU A 126 5.81 6.07 -7.31
C LEU A 126 7.27 6.53 -7.35
N ASP A 127 7.51 7.75 -7.84
CA ASP A 127 8.68 8.55 -7.49
C ASP A 127 8.53 8.93 -6.02
N ILE A 128 9.22 8.20 -5.16
CA ILE A 128 8.99 8.26 -3.71
C ILE A 128 9.30 9.63 -3.11
N GLU A 129 10.27 10.36 -3.66
CA GLU A 129 10.63 11.69 -3.14
C GLU A 129 9.50 12.70 -3.41
N LYS A 130 8.94 12.69 -4.63
CA LYS A 130 7.82 13.55 -4.98
C LYS A 130 6.55 13.19 -4.20
N ALA A 131 6.29 11.89 -4.09
CA ALA A 131 5.12 11.41 -3.34
C ALA A 131 5.20 11.78 -1.86
N LEU A 132 6.35 11.60 -1.20
CA LEU A 132 6.53 11.95 0.21
C LEU A 132 6.41 13.46 0.45
N HIS A 133 6.94 14.29 -0.47
CA HIS A 133 6.78 15.74 -0.40
C HIS A 133 5.29 16.14 -0.39
N GLU A 134 4.53 15.58 -1.32
CA GLU A 134 3.12 15.90 -1.50
C GLU A 134 2.24 15.31 -0.37
N ILE A 135 2.54 14.08 0.08
CA ILE A 135 1.92 13.49 1.26
C ILE A 135 2.14 14.36 2.50
N TYR A 136 3.38 14.84 2.70
CA TYR A 136 3.69 15.73 3.82
C TYR A 136 2.91 17.04 3.73
N ARG A 137 2.78 17.63 2.53
CA ARG A 137 2.04 18.87 2.31
C ARG A 137 0.58 18.74 2.71
N VAL A 138 -0.10 17.69 2.25
CA VAL A 138 -1.55 17.51 2.50
C VAL A 138 -1.89 17.03 3.90
N LEU A 139 -0.95 16.46 4.64
CA LEU A 139 -1.14 16.09 6.04
C LEU A 139 -1.22 17.32 6.93
N LYS A 140 -2.11 17.28 7.92
CA LYS A 140 -2.15 18.24 9.03
C LYS A 140 -0.92 18.09 9.94
N PRO A 141 -0.48 19.14 10.65
CA PRO A 141 0.47 18.98 11.75
C PRO A 141 -0.02 17.94 12.76
N GLY A 142 0.83 16.97 13.10
CA GLY A 142 0.46 15.80 13.90
C GLY A 142 -0.29 14.71 13.16
N GLY A 143 -0.58 14.89 11.87
CA GLY A 143 -1.18 13.88 11.00
C GLY A 143 -0.24 12.70 10.75
N ILE A 144 -0.79 11.53 10.47
CA ILE A 144 -0.04 10.28 10.39
C ILE A 144 -0.03 9.69 8.98
N ILE A 145 1.05 9.00 8.64
CA ILE A 145 1.09 8.11 7.48
C ILE A 145 1.08 6.65 7.93
N ARG A 146 0.42 5.79 7.14
CA ARG A 146 0.50 4.33 7.29
C ARG A 146 0.49 3.65 5.94
N PHE A 147 1.55 2.91 5.65
CA PHE A 147 1.68 2.16 4.41
C PHE A 147 2.14 0.73 4.65
N THR A 148 1.74 -0.17 3.76
CA THR A 148 2.28 -1.53 3.70
C THR A 148 2.90 -1.75 2.33
N GLU A 149 4.22 -2.04 2.29
CA GLU A 149 5.01 -2.07 1.05
C GLU A 149 5.88 -3.33 0.96
N PRO A 150 6.28 -3.77 -0.23
CA PRO A 150 7.17 -4.91 -0.38
C PRO A 150 8.57 -4.62 0.21
N ASN A 151 9.15 -5.62 0.87
CA ASN A 151 10.45 -5.55 1.53
C ASN A 151 11.55 -6.11 0.61
N MET A 152 12.49 -5.27 0.19
CA MET A 152 13.61 -5.67 -0.67
C MET A 152 14.57 -6.67 -0.01
N LEU A 153 14.61 -6.77 1.32
CA LEU A 153 15.40 -7.79 2.02
C LEU A 153 14.79 -9.20 1.93
N ASN A 154 13.53 -9.33 1.54
CA ASN A 154 12.94 -10.64 1.29
C ASN A 154 13.52 -11.24 0.00
N PRO A 155 14.14 -12.45 0.05
CA PRO A 155 14.82 -13.03 -1.11
C PRO A 155 13.91 -13.23 -2.33
N GLN A 156 12.65 -13.64 -2.12
CA GLN A 156 11.68 -13.84 -3.20
C GLN A 156 11.35 -12.51 -3.88
N ILE A 157 11.08 -11.47 -3.10
CA ILE A 157 10.79 -10.11 -3.61
C ILE A 157 12.02 -9.53 -4.32
N ALA A 158 13.20 -9.70 -3.74
CA ALA A 158 14.44 -9.24 -4.37
C ALA A 158 14.65 -9.89 -5.75
N LEU A 159 14.42 -11.19 -5.88
CA LEU A 159 14.49 -11.87 -7.17
C LEU A 159 13.42 -11.36 -8.14
N GLN A 160 12.17 -11.23 -7.69
CA GLN A 160 11.06 -10.73 -8.50
C GLN A 160 11.33 -9.33 -9.05
N LYS A 161 11.76 -8.40 -8.20
CA LYS A 161 11.94 -6.99 -8.58
C LYS A 161 13.21 -6.72 -9.39
N ASN A 162 14.23 -7.59 -9.33
CA ASN A 162 15.51 -7.39 -10.02
C ASN A 162 15.69 -8.24 -11.31
N ILE A 163 14.83 -9.22 -11.57
CA ILE A 163 14.90 -10.05 -12.76
C ILE A 163 13.79 -9.64 -13.75
N PRO A 164 14.11 -8.98 -14.88
CA PRO A 164 13.11 -8.36 -15.77
C PRO A 164 12.06 -9.33 -16.33
N TRP A 165 12.46 -10.57 -16.68
CA TRP A 165 11.49 -11.55 -17.19
C TRP A 165 10.55 -12.07 -16.10
N LEU A 166 11.05 -12.23 -14.87
CA LEU A 166 10.25 -12.67 -13.72
C LEU A 166 9.27 -11.58 -13.29
N LYS A 167 9.72 -10.33 -13.28
CA LYS A 167 8.92 -9.14 -13.02
C LYS A 167 7.69 -9.09 -13.94
N ARG A 168 7.93 -9.19 -15.27
CA ARG A 168 6.83 -9.23 -16.26
C ARG A 168 5.90 -10.43 -16.09
N LYS A 169 6.46 -11.63 -15.81
CA LYS A 169 5.69 -12.85 -15.64
C LYS A 169 4.74 -12.79 -14.43
N LEU A 170 5.12 -12.04 -13.38
CA LEU A 170 4.35 -11.90 -12.14
C LEU A 170 3.43 -10.67 -12.14
N GLY A 171 3.33 -9.94 -13.27
CA GLY A 171 2.39 -8.85 -13.44
C GLY A 171 2.87 -7.50 -12.90
N ASP A 172 4.15 -7.38 -12.58
CA ASP A 172 4.74 -6.11 -12.11
C ASP A 172 4.92 -5.13 -13.28
N SER A 173 4.67 -3.84 -13.04
CA SER A 173 5.02 -2.79 -13.99
C SER A 173 6.55 -2.61 -14.08
N PRO A 174 7.09 -2.06 -15.19
CA PRO A 174 8.54 -1.88 -15.36
C PRO A 174 9.19 -1.03 -14.26
N ASP A 175 8.47 -0.07 -13.72
CA ASP A 175 8.96 0.92 -12.75
C ASP A 175 8.79 0.50 -11.28
N GLU A 176 8.04 -0.56 -11.03
CA GLU A 176 7.87 -1.09 -9.69
C GLU A 176 9.20 -1.46 -9.04
N THR A 177 9.32 -1.22 -7.75
CA THR A 177 10.48 -1.56 -6.93
C THR A 177 10.04 -2.18 -5.61
N ALA A 178 10.93 -2.26 -4.65
CA ALA A 178 10.66 -2.59 -3.27
C ALA A 178 11.59 -1.75 -2.38
N PHE A 179 11.31 -1.70 -1.09
CA PHE A 179 12.06 -0.81 -0.20
C PHE A 179 12.95 -1.58 0.78
N PHE A 180 14.15 -1.04 1.01
CA PHE A 180 14.94 -1.38 2.19
C PHE A 180 14.44 -0.55 3.38
N ARG A 181 14.30 -1.18 4.53
CA ARG A 181 13.89 -0.53 5.79
C ARG A 181 14.72 0.73 6.10
N SER A 182 16.05 0.64 6.01
CA SER A 182 16.95 1.77 6.29
C SER A 182 16.79 2.93 5.31
N SER A 183 16.62 2.63 4.02
CA SER A 183 16.37 3.64 2.99
C SER A 183 15.06 4.37 3.22
N MET A 184 13.98 3.66 3.56
CA MET A 184 12.69 4.29 3.85
C MET A 184 12.75 5.20 5.09
N ILE A 185 13.42 4.77 6.15
CA ILE A 185 13.64 5.60 7.34
C ILE A 185 14.40 6.89 6.99
N HIS A 186 15.43 6.78 6.15
CA HIS A 186 16.22 7.94 5.71
C HIS A 186 15.37 8.92 4.89
N ARG A 187 14.59 8.42 3.93
CA ARG A 187 13.70 9.24 3.11
C ARG A 187 12.65 9.98 3.94
N LEU A 188 12.01 9.29 4.88
CA LEU A 188 11.03 9.90 5.77
C LEU A 188 11.66 11.02 6.63
N ARG A 189 12.88 10.82 7.15
CA ARG A 189 13.61 11.87 7.87
C ARG A 189 13.93 13.09 7.01
N ASN A 190 14.31 12.87 5.75
CA ASN A 190 14.61 13.95 4.81
C ASN A 190 13.38 14.77 4.42
N HIS A 191 12.18 14.22 4.63
CA HIS A 191 10.90 14.90 4.45
C HIS A 191 10.26 15.35 5.78
N ASP A 192 11.08 15.55 6.84
CA ASP A 192 10.69 16.09 8.14
C ASP A 192 9.65 15.24 8.93
N PHE A 193 9.44 14.00 8.55
CA PHE A 193 8.60 13.09 9.34
C PHE A 193 9.29 12.71 10.65
N THR A 194 8.48 12.63 11.70
CA THR A 194 8.90 12.25 13.08
C THR A 194 8.26 10.93 13.51
N ASN A 195 8.63 10.40 14.67
CA ASN A 195 8.12 9.14 15.23
C ASN A 195 8.10 7.99 14.21
N ILE A 196 9.15 7.93 13.38
CA ILE A 196 9.25 7.01 12.26
C ILE A 196 9.39 5.56 12.74
N SER A 197 8.48 4.71 12.32
CA SER A 197 8.51 3.25 12.51
C SER A 197 8.41 2.56 11.16
N VAL A 198 9.41 1.76 10.81
CA VAL A 198 9.39 0.89 9.63
C VAL A 198 9.66 -0.54 10.09
N THR A 199 8.61 -1.36 10.09
CA THR A 199 8.64 -2.68 10.70
C THR A 199 8.41 -3.78 9.66
N PRO A 200 9.37 -4.70 9.45
CA PRO A 200 9.14 -5.86 8.61
C PRO A 200 8.08 -6.79 9.21
N PHE A 201 7.21 -7.33 8.37
CA PHE A 201 6.13 -8.26 8.76
C PHE A 201 5.73 -9.14 7.57
N ASP A 202 4.91 -10.16 7.85
CA ASP A 202 4.27 -11.01 6.86
C ASP A 202 5.20 -12.09 6.27
N PHE A 203 5.20 -13.25 6.92
CA PHE A 203 5.81 -14.48 6.42
C PHE A 203 4.77 -15.45 5.81
N LEU A 204 3.48 -15.11 5.89
CA LEU A 204 2.44 -15.98 5.38
C LEU A 204 2.39 -15.89 3.85
N HIS A 205 2.90 -16.92 3.16
CA HIS A 205 2.85 -16.95 1.71
C HIS A 205 1.41 -17.22 1.21
N PRO A 206 0.89 -16.48 0.21
CA PRO A 206 -0.50 -16.63 -0.26
C PRO A 206 -0.82 -18.00 -0.86
N ALA A 207 0.17 -18.74 -1.32
CA ALA A 207 -0.01 -20.10 -1.84
C ALA A 207 -0.13 -21.19 -0.76
N ILE A 208 -0.05 -20.85 0.53
CA ILE A 208 -0.24 -21.84 1.61
C ILE A 208 -1.70 -22.32 1.60
N PRO A 209 -1.95 -23.63 1.43
CA PRO A 209 -3.29 -24.16 1.40
C PRO A 209 -3.96 -24.07 2.79
N GLN A 210 -5.29 -24.00 2.79
CA GLN A 210 -6.08 -23.84 4.01
C GLN A 210 -5.77 -24.90 5.08
N THR A 211 -5.51 -26.12 4.67
CA THR A 211 -5.21 -27.25 5.57
C THR A 211 -3.91 -27.06 6.37
N LEU A 212 -2.96 -26.29 5.84
CA LEU A 212 -1.68 -25.99 6.48
C LEU A 212 -1.68 -24.69 7.31
N LEU A 213 -2.73 -23.88 7.24
CA LEU A 213 -2.81 -22.61 7.99
C LEU A 213 -2.68 -22.79 9.52
N PRO A 214 -3.30 -23.82 10.16
CA PRO A 214 -3.14 -24.01 11.60
C PRO A 214 -1.69 -24.23 12.05
N LEU A 215 -0.85 -24.80 11.19
CA LEU A 215 0.58 -24.98 11.45
C LEU A 215 1.38 -23.72 11.04
N ALA A 216 1.06 -23.12 9.90
CA ALA A 216 1.80 -21.97 9.36
C ALA A 216 1.66 -20.72 10.22
N LEU A 217 0.47 -20.40 10.74
CA LEU A 217 0.21 -19.18 11.49
C LEU A 217 1.06 -19.05 12.77
N PRO A 218 1.19 -20.07 13.65
CA PRO A 218 2.09 -19.97 14.79
C PRO A 218 3.56 -19.81 14.38
N LEU A 219 4.00 -20.50 13.31
CA LEU A 219 5.37 -20.43 12.82
C LEU A 219 5.71 -19.04 12.25
N THR A 220 4.82 -18.46 11.45
CA THR A 220 4.99 -17.09 10.93
C THR A 220 5.00 -16.07 12.07
N GLY A 221 4.12 -16.24 13.07
CA GLY A 221 4.11 -15.39 14.26
C GLY A 221 5.39 -15.50 15.10
N LEU A 222 5.98 -16.69 15.21
CA LEU A 222 7.28 -16.88 15.87
C LEU A 222 8.42 -16.25 15.06
N ALA A 223 8.44 -16.43 13.74
CA ALA A 223 9.44 -15.84 12.85
C ALA A 223 9.48 -14.30 12.99
N GLU A 224 8.35 -13.65 13.16
CA GLU A 224 8.26 -12.21 13.35
C GLU A 224 8.76 -11.72 14.73
N LYS A 225 8.95 -12.61 15.71
CA LYS A 225 9.53 -12.28 17.02
C LYS A 225 11.05 -12.36 17.04
N ILE A 226 11.66 -13.02 16.07
CA ILE A 226 13.12 -13.20 15.99
C ILE A 226 13.69 -12.07 15.12
N PRO A 227 14.47 -11.10 15.66
CA PRO A 227 14.86 -9.87 14.96
C PRO A 227 15.54 -10.10 13.61
N LEU A 228 16.50 -11.02 13.51
CA LEU A 228 17.20 -11.32 12.26
C LEU A 228 16.27 -11.96 11.22
N VAL A 229 15.43 -12.92 11.63
CA VAL A 229 14.44 -13.57 10.77
C VAL A 229 13.41 -12.55 10.31
N LYS A 230 12.89 -11.73 11.24
CA LYS A 230 11.91 -10.69 10.94
C LYS A 230 12.39 -9.74 9.85
N SER A 231 13.70 -9.46 9.76
CA SER A 231 14.24 -8.52 8.78
C SER A 231 13.95 -8.91 7.32
N ILE A 232 13.81 -10.20 7.03
CA ILE A 232 13.52 -10.75 5.69
C ILE A 232 12.03 -11.06 5.46
N ALA A 233 11.13 -10.61 6.33
CA ALA A 233 9.69 -10.75 6.11
C ALA A 233 9.25 -10.10 4.78
N GLY A 234 8.13 -10.54 4.21
CA GLY A 234 7.70 -10.15 2.87
C GLY A 234 7.31 -8.68 2.72
N SER A 235 6.92 -8.01 3.80
CA SER A 235 6.41 -6.64 3.72
C SER A 235 7.03 -5.74 4.79
N LEU A 236 7.00 -4.43 4.55
CA LEU A 236 7.28 -3.36 5.51
C LEU A 236 5.97 -2.67 5.90
N TYR A 237 5.72 -2.52 7.18
CA TYR A 237 4.74 -1.57 7.69
C TYR A 237 5.47 -0.28 8.02
N ILE A 238 5.01 0.80 7.43
CA ILE A 238 5.59 2.14 7.51
C ILE A 238 4.60 3.03 8.25
N SER A 239 5.04 3.67 9.32
CA SER A 239 4.27 4.68 10.05
C SER A 239 5.16 5.83 10.45
N ALA A 240 4.67 7.05 10.33
CA ALA A 240 5.35 8.27 10.77
C ALA A 240 4.34 9.39 11.02
N ILE A 241 4.78 10.47 11.66
CA ILE A 241 3.99 11.66 12.00
C ILE A 241 4.61 12.87 11.31
N LYS A 242 3.76 13.75 10.75
CA LYS A 242 4.15 15.10 10.30
C LYS A 242 4.45 16.00 11.46
#